data_49c1dc88a7429abe9c477f042e533af8
#
_entry.id   49c1dc88a7429abe9c477f042e533af8
#
_cell.length_a   1.000
_cell.length_b   1.000
_cell.length_c   1.000
_cell.angle_alpha   90.00
_cell.angle_beta   90.00
_cell.angle_gamma   90.00
#
_symmetry.space_group_name_H-M   'P 1'
#
loop_
_entity.id
_entity.type
_entity.pdbx_description
1 polymer ?
#
loop_
_entity_poly.entity_id
_entity_poly.type
_entity_poly.pdbx_seq_one_letter_code
_entity_poly.pdbx_strand_id
1 'polypeptide(L)'
;MTLPLDLPVPATGQWRLAEVQLANWGTFDGKIYRLPIARRGHLVTGPSGSGKSSLLDAIAAVLTPDKWLRLNQAAQGSGARADQRSLVSYVRGAWSRTVDDDEDRVVSQFLRTGATWSGILLRLESGTTQPVTLARLFFLRAGGSSNADINDVCVLERSAIDLRDVEPFVRKGVEVRKLRPPVPEALGTSGVRIHRRA
;
A
#
# COMPACT_ATOMS: atom_id res chain seq x y z
N MET A 1 13.81 -27.12 15.49
CA MET A 1 14.88 -26.52 16.30
C MET A 1 15.18 -25.16 15.71
N THR A 2 14.62 -24.08 16.31
CA THR A 2 14.77 -22.73 15.80
C THR A 2 16.00 -22.13 16.49
N LEU A 3 17.04 -21.88 15.72
CA LEU A 3 18.22 -21.16 16.22
C LEU A 3 17.78 -19.71 16.50
N PRO A 4 17.97 -19.20 17.71
CA PRO A 4 17.76 -17.79 17.98
C PRO A 4 18.85 -17.01 17.23
N LEU A 5 18.44 -16.24 16.22
CA LEU A 5 19.32 -15.25 15.60
C LEU A 5 19.58 -14.18 16.64
N ASP A 6 20.75 -14.22 17.27
CA ASP A 6 21.16 -13.22 18.24
C ASP A 6 21.67 -11.96 17.53
N LEU A 7 20.73 -11.27 16.89
CA LEU A 7 21.03 -9.99 16.24
C LEU A 7 21.10 -8.89 17.32
N PRO A 8 22.06 -7.96 17.19
CA PRO A 8 22.16 -6.86 18.13
C PRO A 8 20.86 -6.09 18.20
N VAL A 9 20.40 -5.80 19.42
CA VAL A 9 19.23 -4.94 19.63
C VAL A 9 19.59 -3.55 19.10
N PRO A 10 18.82 -2.95 18.18
CA PRO A 10 19.10 -1.61 17.70
C PRO A 10 19.23 -0.63 18.85
N ALA A 11 20.20 0.28 18.75
CA ALA A 11 20.41 1.32 19.75
C ALA A 11 19.08 2.08 19.99
N THR A 12 18.82 2.45 21.23
CA THR A 12 17.68 3.27 21.62
C THR A 12 17.64 4.54 20.76
N GLY A 13 16.52 4.77 20.11
CA GLY A 13 16.32 5.93 19.19
C GLY A 13 16.36 5.61 17.71
N GLN A 14 16.75 4.41 17.29
CA GLN A 14 16.72 4.02 15.88
C GLN A 14 15.27 3.72 15.43
N TRP A 15 14.83 4.39 14.38
CA TRP A 15 13.55 4.16 13.77
C TRP A 15 13.51 2.81 13.03
N ARG A 16 12.45 2.06 13.24
CA ARG A 16 12.20 0.79 12.57
C ARG A 16 10.75 0.70 12.09
N LEU A 17 10.52 -0.06 11.05
CA LEU A 17 9.18 -0.45 10.65
C LEU A 17 8.63 -1.45 11.68
N ALA A 18 7.50 -1.10 12.30
CA ALA A 18 6.86 -1.90 13.35
C ALA A 18 5.60 -2.61 12.86
N GLU A 19 4.90 -2.04 11.91
CA GLU A 19 3.68 -2.64 11.35
C GLU A 19 3.45 -2.15 9.92
N VAL A 20 2.90 -3.04 9.09
CA VAL A 20 2.34 -2.72 7.78
C VAL A 20 0.85 -3.06 7.80
N GLN A 21 0.02 -2.15 7.32
CA GLN A 21 -1.40 -2.42 7.09
C GLN A 21 -1.72 -2.22 5.60
N LEU A 22 -2.54 -3.10 5.06
CA LEU A 22 -2.97 -3.09 3.66
C LEU A 22 -4.49 -3.23 3.59
N ALA A 23 -5.12 -2.42 2.76
CA ALA A 23 -6.53 -2.52 2.41
C ALA A 23 -6.68 -2.40 0.89
N ASN A 24 -7.34 -3.37 0.28
CA ASN A 24 -7.63 -3.39 -1.16
C ASN A 24 -6.39 -3.14 -2.05
N TRP A 25 -5.26 -3.74 -1.71
CA TRP A 25 -4.00 -3.62 -2.43
C TRP A 25 -3.64 -4.94 -3.12
N GLY A 26 -3.57 -4.95 -4.46
CA GLY A 26 -3.39 -6.19 -5.22
C GLY A 26 -4.46 -7.20 -4.87
N THR A 27 -4.05 -8.41 -4.52
CA THR A 27 -4.94 -9.50 -4.10
C THR A 27 -5.34 -9.45 -2.61
N PHE A 28 -4.82 -8.51 -1.84
CA PHE A 28 -5.30 -8.24 -0.48
C PHE A 28 -6.62 -7.48 -0.55
N ASP A 29 -7.74 -8.19 -0.46
CA ASP A 29 -9.09 -7.69 -0.72
C ASP A 29 -10.06 -7.91 0.44
N GLY A 30 -11.10 -7.09 0.52
CA GLY A 30 -12.27 -7.26 1.39
C GLY A 30 -12.06 -6.96 2.88
N LYS A 31 -10.81 -6.81 3.36
CA LYS A 31 -10.49 -6.49 4.75
C LYS A 31 -9.18 -5.72 4.88
N ILE A 32 -8.90 -5.22 6.08
CA ILE A 32 -7.60 -4.66 6.43
C ILE A 32 -6.70 -5.80 6.92
N TYR A 33 -5.63 -6.02 6.19
CA TYR A 33 -4.57 -6.95 6.57
C TYR A 33 -3.53 -6.23 7.41
N ARG A 34 -3.10 -6.86 8.50
CA ARG A 34 -2.12 -6.32 9.43
C ARG A 34 -0.94 -7.26 9.55
N LEU A 35 0.24 -6.72 9.38
CA LEU A 35 1.48 -7.46 9.53
C LEU A 35 2.35 -6.74 10.56
N PRO A 36 2.38 -7.21 11.81
CA PRO A 36 3.35 -6.75 12.79
C PRO A 36 4.75 -7.20 12.37
N ILE A 37 5.71 -6.28 12.40
CA ILE A 37 7.10 -6.54 12.04
C ILE A 37 7.91 -6.77 13.31
N ALA A 38 8.51 -7.93 13.43
CA ALA A 38 9.33 -8.27 14.59
C ALA A 38 10.56 -7.37 14.73
N ARG A 39 10.91 -7.01 15.98
CA ARG A 39 11.98 -6.05 16.25
C ARG A 39 13.36 -6.51 15.77
N ARG A 40 13.63 -7.81 15.82
CA ARG A 40 14.93 -8.42 15.45
C ARG A 40 15.00 -8.90 14.00
N GLY A 41 14.04 -8.53 13.18
CA GLY A 41 13.93 -8.96 11.80
C GLY A 41 12.64 -9.75 11.56
N HIS A 42 12.17 -9.72 10.34
CA HIS A 42 10.93 -10.38 9.92
C HIS A 42 11.15 -11.07 8.58
N LEU A 43 10.99 -12.37 8.57
CA LEU A 43 11.11 -13.19 7.36
C LEU A 43 9.71 -13.46 6.80
N VAL A 44 9.48 -13.05 5.56
CA VAL A 44 8.24 -13.32 4.83
C VAL A 44 8.46 -14.49 3.87
N THR A 45 7.85 -15.62 4.16
CA THR A 45 7.94 -16.85 3.35
C THR A 45 6.56 -17.25 2.83
N GLY A 46 6.54 -18.08 1.82
CA GLY A 46 5.31 -18.63 1.25
C GLY A 46 5.48 -19.02 -0.22
N PRO A 47 4.53 -19.76 -0.80
CA PRO A 47 4.56 -20.20 -2.20
C PRO A 47 4.52 -18.99 -3.17
N SER A 48 4.80 -19.27 -4.44
CA SER A 48 4.60 -18.26 -5.50
C SER A 48 3.14 -17.79 -5.52
N GLY A 49 2.93 -16.49 -5.78
CA GLY A 49 1.57 -15.92 -5.78
C GLY A 49 0.99 -15.56 -4.40
N SER A 50 1.65 -15.88 -3.29
CA SER A 50 1.13 -15.64 -1.92
C SER A 50 1.14 -14.14 -1.48
N GLY A 51 1.48 -13.21 -2.36
CA GLY A 51 1.45 -11.78 -2.06
C GLY A 51 2.73 -11.17 -1.48
N LYS A 52 3.82 -11.94 -1.33
CA LYS A 52 5.12 -11.43 -0.80
C LYS A 52 5.62 -10.20 -1.55
N SER A 53 5.65 -10.28 -2.87
CA SER A 53 6.06 -9.15 -3.71
C SER A 53 5.09 -7.98 -3.61
N SER A 54 3.79 -8.26 -3.52
CA SER A 54 2.78 -7.21 -3.35
C SER A 54 2.91 -6.46 -2.03
N LEU A 55 3.37 -7.13 -0.98
CA LEU A 55 3.70 -6.51 0.31
C LEU A 55 4.92 -5.57 0.17
N LEU A 56 5.99 -6.02 -0.48
CA LEU A 56 7.18 -5.20 -0.71
C LEU A 56 6.86 -3.99 -1.61
N ASP A 57 6.07 -4.19 -2.66
CA ASP A 57 5.61 -3.13 -3.53
C ASP A 57 4.72 -2.11 -2.79
N ALA A 58 3.94 -2.55 -1.81
CA ALA A 58 3.17 -1.67 -0.95
C ALA A 58 4.08 -0.76 -0.10
N ILE A 59 5.11 -1.34 0.52
CA ILE A 59 6.10 -0.57 1.29
C ILE A 59 6.80 0.44 0.39
N ALA A 60 7.23 0.01 -0.79
CA ALA A 60 7.87 0.88 -1.77
C ALA A 60 6.93 2.00 -2.24
N ALA A 61 5.65 1.73 -2.44
CA ALA A 61 4.67 2.72 -2.88
C ALA A 61 4.46 3.85 -1.86
N VAL A 62 4.69 3.61 -0.57
CA VAL A 62 4.64 4.66 0.47
C VAL A 62 5.95 5.43 0.56
N LEU A 63 7.09 4.73 0.45
CA LEU A 63 8.41 5.31 0.74
C LEU A 63 9.08 5.95 -0.49
N THR A 64 8.60 5.64 -1.70
CA THR A 64 9.26 6.06 -2.93
C THR A 64 8.39 7.04 -3.72
N PRO A 65 8.93 8.19 -4.16
CA PRO A 65 8.24 9.08 -5.10
C PRO A 65 7.88 8.35 -6.40
N ASP A 66 6.73 8.68 -6.99
CA ASP A 66 6.22 7.97 -8.18
C ASP A 66 7.19 7.91 -9.36
N LYS A 67 7.95 8.97 -9.59
CA LYS A 67 8.94 9.03 -10.68
C LYS A 67 10.04 7.98 -10.55
N TRP A 68 10.28 7.48 -9.34
CA TRP A 68 11.29 6.45 -9.04
C TRP A 68 10.68 5.12 -8.62
N LEU A 69 9.36 5.09 -8.42
CA LEU A 69 8.68 3.86 -8.03
C LEU A 69 8.83 2.81 -9.14
N ARG A 70 9.43 1.69 -8.78
CA ARG A 70 9.55 0.51 -9.62
C ARG A 70 8.86 -0.63 -8.89
N LEU A 71 7.67 -0.95 -9.33
CA LEU A 71 6.94 -2.10 -8.81
C LEU A 71 7.61 -3.38 -9.32
N ASN A 72 7.66 -4.40 -8.49
CA ASN A 72 8.50 -5.59 -8.66
C ASN A 72 8.47 -6.17 -10.08
N GLN A 73 9.53 -5.96 -10.83
CA GLN A 73 9.72 -6.48 -12.18
C GLN A 73 10.19 -7.95 -12.19
N ALA A 74 10.61 -8.50 -11.04
CA ALA A 74 11.15 -9.86 -10.94
C ALA A 74 10.14 -10.97 -11.30
N ALA A 75 8.84 -10.65 -11.35
CA ALA A 75 7.82 -11.57 -11.84
C ALA A 75 7.52 -11.40 -13.33
N GLN A 76 8.22 -10.52 -14.03
CA GLN A 76 8.16 -10.39 -15.47
C GLN A 76 9.04 -11.48 -16.09
N GLY A 77 8.41 -12.60 -16.45
CA GLY A 77 9.06 -13.57 -17.33
C GLY A 77 9.50 -12.88 -18.64
N SER A 78 10.61 -13.33 -19.20
CA SER A 78 11.13 -12.84 -20.47
C SER A 78 10.03 -12.86 -21.55
N GLY A 79 9.51 -11.71 -21.91
CA GLY A 79 8.50 -11.57 -22.97
C GLY A 79 7.22 -10.81 -22.62
N ALA A 80 6.96 -10.50 -21.35
CA ALA A 80 5.74 -9.78 -21.00
C ALA A 80 5.97 -8.26 -20.99
N ARG A 81 5.17 -7.54 -21.78
CA ARG A 81 5.19 -6.07 -21.90
C ARG A 81 5.12 -5.37 -20.54
N ALA A 82 5.78 -4.20 -20.45
CA ALA A 82 5.99 -3.37 -19.26
C ALA A 82 4.72 -2.95 -18.48
N ASP A 83 3.54 -3.32 -18.95
CA ASP A 83 2.24 -2.86 -18.48
C ASP A 83 1.68 -3.65 -17.29
N GLN A 84 2.47 -4.53 -16.70
CA GLN A 84 1.93 -5.60 -15.88
C GLN A 84 1.77 -5.28 -14.39
N ARG A 85 2.53 -4.33 -13.86
CA ARG A 85 2.45 -3.91 -12.46
C ARG A 85 2.50 -2.39 -12.35
N SER A 86 1.37 -1.79 -12.64
CA SER A 86 1.12 -0.38 -12.44
C SER A 86 0.39 -0.14 -11.12
N LEU A 87 0.40 1.08 -10.61
CA LEU A 87 -0.40 1.43 -9.44
C LEU A 87 -1.87 1.10 -9.67
N VAL A 88 -2.39 1.36 -10.88
CA VAL A 88 -3.80 1.05 -11.19
C VAL A 88 -4.08 -0.45 -11.11
N SER A 89 -3.16 -1.31 -11.54
CA SER A 89 -3.34 -2.76 -11.44
C SER A 89 -3.38 -3.25 -9.99
N TYR A 90 -2.62 -2.62 -9.09
CA TYR A 90 -2.70 -2.89 -7.65
C TYR A 90 -4.00 -2.38 -7.05
N VAL A 91 -4.42 -1.14 -7.37
CA VAL A 91 -5.67 -0.56 -6.87
C VAL A 91 -6.88 -1.34 -7.39
N ARG A 92 -6.86 -1.82 -8.64
CA ARG A 92 -7.89 -2.68 -9.22
C ARG A 92 -7.81 -4.13 -8.72
N GLY A 93 -6.67 -4.57 -8.22
CA GLY A 93 -6.45 -5.96 -7.80
C GLY A 93 -6.42 -6.92 -8.98
N ALA A 94 -5.49 -6.71 -9.90
CA ALA A 94 -5.25 -7.64 -10.99
C ALA A 94 -4.80 -9.00 -10.42
N TRP A 95 -5.54 -10.08 -10.75
CA TRP A 95 -5.30 -11.42 -10.19
C TRP A 95 -5.07 -12.48 -11.24
N SER A 96 -5.61 -12.34 -12.45
CA SER A 96 -5.45 -13.29 -13.54
C SER A 96 -5.34 -12.57 -14.88
N ARG A 97 -4.88 -13.31 -15.86
CA ARG A 97 -4.82 -12.91 -17.26
C ARG A 97 -5.37 -14.03 -18.10
N THR A 98 -6.27 -13.68 -18.97
CA THR A 98 -6.75 -14.53 -20.05
C THR A 98 -6.21 -13.97 -21.36
N VAL A 99 -5.71 -14.84 -22.20
CA VAL A 99 -5.47 -14.50 -23.61
C VAL A 99 -6.83 -14.62 -24.29
N ASP A 100 -7.25 -13.53 -24.89
CA ASP A 100 -8.42 -13.57 -25.79
C ASP A 100 -7.91 -14.09 -27.12
N ASP A 101 -8.26 -15.35 -27.42
CA ASP A 101 -7.77 -16.03 -28.62
C ASP A 101 -8.28 -15.40 -29.92
N ASP A 102 -9.35 -14.59 -29.85
CA ASP A 102 -9.94 -13.93 -31.03
C ASP A 102 -9.24 -12.60 -31.39
N GLU A 103 -8.61 -11.92 -30.44
CA GLU A 103 -8.00 -10.60 -30.65
C GLU A 103 -6.47 -10.56 -30.34
N ASP A 104 -5.83 -11.68 -30.01
CA ASP A 104 -4.42 -11.77 -29.54
C ASP A 104 -4.09 -10.72 -28.45
N ARG A 105 -5.10 -10.43 -27.62
CA ARG A 105 -5.03 -9.46 -26.51
C ARG A 105 -5.01 -10.16 -25.17
N VAL A 106 -4.08 -9.74 -24.33
CA VAL A 106 -4.05 -10.17 -22.92
C VAL A 106 -5.00 -9.29 -22.13
N VAL A 107 -6.09 -9.87 -21.65
CA VAL A 107 -7.07 -9.20 -20.78
C VAL A 107 -6.75 -9.51 -19.32
N SER A 108 -6.51 -8.47 -18.52
CA SER A 108 -6.35 -8.61 -17.08
C SER A 108 -7.71 -8.69 -16.40
N GLN A 109 -7.87 -9.66 -15.52
CA GLN A 109 -9.05 -9.76 -14.65
C GLN A 109 -8.78 -9.02 -13.34
N PHE A 110 -9.78 -8.26 -12.89
CA PHE A 110 -9.68 -7.41 -11.71
C PHE A 110 -10.69 -7.82 -10.64
N LEU A 111 -10.28 -7.79 -9.37
CA LEU A 111 -11.17 -8.01 -8.24
C LEU A 111 -12.14 -6.83 -8.04
N ARG A 112 -11.72 -5.61 -8.40
CA ARG A 112 -12.45 -4.37 -8.14
C ARG A 112 -12.69 -3.63 -9.46
N THR A 113 -13.88 -3.78 -10.03
CA THR A 113 -14.26 -3.21 -11.34
C THR A 113 -14.95 -1.85 -11.22
N GLY A 114 -15.65 -1.60 -10.10
CA GLY A 114 -16.34 -0.34 -9.81
C GLY A 114 -15.40 0.77 -9.29
N ALA A 115 -15.98 1.82 -8.73
CA ALA A 115 -15.23 2.79 -7.93
C ALA A 115 -14.62 2.08 -6.72
N THR A 116 -13.34 2.31 -6.46
CA THR A 116 -12.61 1.61 -5.42
C THR A 116 -11.59 2.49 -4.73
N TRP A 117 -11.13 2.05 -3.56
CA TRP A 117 -10.04 2.64 -2.83
C TRP A 117 -9.03 1.58 -2.42
N SER A 118 -7.80 2.00 -2.18
CA SER A 118 -6.75 1.20 -1.58
C SER A 118 -6.06 2.01 -0.49
N GLY A 119 -5.55 1.34 0.53
CA GLY A 119 -4.78 1.98 1.60
C GLY A 119 -3.57 1.16 1.98
N ILE A 120 -2.46 1.86 2.19
CA ILE A 120 -1.22 1.31 2.72
C ILE A 120 -0.82 2.18 3.90
N LEU A 121 -0.48 1.55 5.02
CA LEU A 121 -0.03 2.23 6.21
C LEU A 121 1.22 1.55 6.75
N LEU A 122 2.22 2.36 7.07
CA LEU A 122 3.47 1.96 7.69
C LEU A 122 3.57 2.63 9.06
N ARG A 123 3.69 1.85 10.12
CA ARG A 123 3.98 2.36 11.46
C ARG A 123 5.46 2.22 11.75
N LEU A 124 6.08 3.33 12.09
CA LEU A 124 7.48 3.41 12.49
C LEU A 124 7.58 3.68 14.00
N GLU A 125 8.50 3.01 14.66
CA GLU A 125 8.76 3.15 16.09
C GLU A 125 10.26 3.30 16.35
N SER A 126 10.61 4.16 17.32
CA SER A 126 12.00 4.31 17.80
C SER A 126 12.21 3.68 19.17
N GLY A 127 11.14 3.41 19.91
CA GLY A 127 11.18 2.95 21.30
C GLY A 127 11.42 4.05 22.34
N THR A 128 11.71 5.29 21.91
CA THR A 128 11.97 6.44 22.79
C THR A 128 11.00 7.60 22.58
N THR A 129 10.34 7.65 21.45
CA THR A 129 9.41 8.71 21.08
C THR A 129 8.07 8.14 20.62
N GLN A 130 7.10 9.01 20.44
CA GLN A 130 5.81 8.67 19.84
C GLN A 130 6.03 7.97 18.48
N PRO A 131 5.22 6.99 18.13
CA PRO A 131 5.29 6.37 16.81
C PRO A 131 4.98 7.36 15.72
N VAL A 132 5.50 7.10 14.53
CA VAL A 132 5.17 7.85 13.32
C VAL A 132 4.44 6.92 12.37
N THR A 133 3.33 7.38 11.84
CA THR A 133 2.56 6.67 10.83
C THR A 133 2.69 7.38 9.50
N LEU A 134 3.09 6.62 8.48
CA LEU A 134 3.04 7.03 7.08
C LEU A 134 1.93 6.24 6.42
N ALA A 135 1.03 6.90 5.71
CA ALA A 135 0.03 6.20 4.93
C ALA A 135 -0.08 6.80 3.52
N ARG A 136 -0.45 5.97 2.57
CA ARG A 136 -0.82 6.38 1.24
C ARG A 136 -2.17 5.77 0.89
N LEU A 137 -3.11 6.63 0.55
CA LEU A 137 -4.48 6.28 0.23
C LEU A 137 -4.73 6.59 -1.24
N PHE A 138 -5.32 5.64 -1.94
CA PHE A 138 -5.63 5.75 -3.36
C PHE A 138 -7.14 5.67 -3.56
N PHE A 139 -7.66 6.49 -4.45
CA PHE A 139 -9.03 6.41 -4.91
C PHE A 139 -9.07 6.37 -6.44
N LEU A 140 -9.86 5.44 -6.97
CA LEU A 140 -10.05 5.25 -8.40
C LEU A 140 -11.54 5.18 -8.72
N ARG A 141 -12.00 6.01 -9.66
CA ARG A 141 -13.38 6.01 -10.11
C ARG A 141 -13.69 4.75 -10.93
N ALA A 142 -14.98 4.44 -11.05
CA ALA A 142 -15.44 3.47 -12.03
C ALA A 142 -14.94 3.86 -13.44
N GLY A 143 -14.47 2.88 -14.20
CA GLY A 143 -13.92 3.10 -15.54
C GLY A 143 -12.48 3.62 -15.59
N GLY A 144 -11.91 4.10 -14.49
CA GLY A 144 -10.49 4.50 -14.46
C GLY A 144 -9.58 3.32 -14.77
N SER A 145 -8.63 3.46 -15.69
CA SER A 145 -7.79 2.38 -16.20
C SER A 145 -6.30 2.73 -16.24
N SER A 146 -5.94 3.99 -15.99
CA SER A 146 -4.57 4.47 -16.01
C SER A 146 -4.09 4.97 -14.66
N ASN A 147 -2.76 5.07 -14.47
CA ASN A 147 -2.20 5.65 -13.26
C ASN A 147 -2.61 7.13 -13.09
N ALA A 148 -2.92 7.84 -14.18
CA ALA A 148 -3.37 9.22 -14.14
C ALA A 148 -4.78 9.38 -13.55
N ASP A 149 -5.59 8.31 -13.58
CA ASP A 149 -6.94 8.32 -13.02
C ASP A 149 -6.95 8.12 -11.49
N ILE A 150 -5.81 7.78 -10.92
CA ILE A 150 -5.67 7.57 -9.48
C ILE A 150 -5.57 8.93 -8.78
N ASN A 151 -6.47 9.16 -7.84
CA ASN A 151 -6.32 10.25 -6.87
C ASN A 151 -5.67 9.66 -5.62
N ASP A 152 -4.53 10.21 -5.19
CA ASP A 152 -3.85 9.74 -3.99
C ASP A 152 -3.56 10.85 -2.98
N VAL A 153 -3.42 10.43 -1.74
CA VAL A 153 -3.07 11.28 -0.60
C VAL A 153 -2.04 10.56 0.24
N CYS A 154 -0.96 11.27 0.55
CA CYS A 154 0.02 10.84 1.54
C CYS A 154 -0.31 11.46 2.90
N VAL A 155 -0.31 10.64 3.93
CA VAL A 155 -0.56 11.03 5.32
C VAL A 155 0.72 10.80 6.12
N LEU A 156 1.14 11.80 6.87
CA LEU A 156 2.17 11.69 7.89
C LEU A 156 1.54 12.09 9.22
N GLU A 157 1.55 11.19 10.21
CA GLU A 157 1.01 11.43 11.54
C GLU A 157 2.04 11.03 12.61
N ARG A 158 2.18 11.88 13.62
CA ARG A 158 3.08 11.64 14.77
C ARG A 158 2.36 10.92 15.91
N SER A 159 1.56 9.95 15.55
CA SER A 159 0.86 9.05 16.46
C SER A 159 0.59 7.71 15.77
N ALA A 160 0.13 6.74 16.53
CA ALA A 160 -0.37 5.50 15.97
C ALA A 160 -1.81 5.70 15.48
N ILE A 161 -2.00 5.75 14.17
CA ILE A 161 -3.32 5.65 13.55
C ILE A 161 -3.48 4.31 12.85
N ASP A 162 -4.69 4.02 12.44
CA ASP A 162 -5.11 2.77 11.80
C ASP A 162 -5.81 3.04 10.48
N LEU A 163 -5.70 2.14 9.51
CA LEU A 163 -6.46 2.26 8.26
C LEU A 163 -7.98 2.27 8.49
N ARG A 164 -8.47 1.70 9.59
CA ARG A 164 -9.89 1.81 9.97
C ARG A 164 -10.32 3.24 10.24
N ASP A 165 -9.43 4.06 10.77
CA ASP A 165 -9.73 5.46 11.09
C ASP A 165 -9.92 6.29 9.83
N VAL A 166 -9.26 5.92 8.73
CA VAL A 166 -9.33 6.62 7.44
C VAL A 166 -10.30 5.97 6.44
N GLU A 167 -10.67 4.71 6.63
CA GLU A 167 -11.56 3.95 5.74
C GLU A 167 -12.90 4.65 5.46
N PRO A 168 -13.62 5.24 6.45
CA PRO A 168 -14.90 5.89 6.21
C PRO A 168 -14.82 7.04 5.22
N PHE A 169 -13.70 7.74 5.16
CA PHE A 169 -13.50 8.88 4.27
C PHE A 169 -13.33 8.45 2.83
N VAL A 170 -12.70 7.31 2.62
CA VAL A 170 -12.41 6.78 1.27
C VAL A 170 -13.58 5.97 0.73
N ARG A 171 -14.26 5.18 1.58
CA ARG A 171 -15.40 4.34 1.20
C ARG A 171 -16.63 5.11 0.73
N LYS A 172 -16.90 6.28 1.31
CA LYS A 172 -18.07 7.09 0.95
C LYS A 172 -17.94 7.83 -0.38
N GLY A 173 -16.93 7.52 -1.18
CA GLY A 173 -16.66 8.23 -2.44
C GLY A 173 -16.26 9.69 -2.21
N VAL A 174 -15.89 10.04 -0.98
CA VAL A 174 -15.20 11.31 -0.72
C VAL A 174 -13.89 11.20 -1.44
N GLU A 175 -13.79 11.90 -2.54
CA GLU A 175 -12.56 11.94 -3.31
C GLU A 175 -11.43 12.32 -2.36
N VAL A 176 -10.37 11.54 -2.37
CA VAL A 176 -9.18 11.77 -1.55
C VAL A 176 -8.69 13.21 -1.67
N ARG A 177 -8.89 13.85 -2.82
CA ARG A 177 -8.64 15.29 -3.04
C ARG A 177 -9.50 16.24 -2.19
N LYS A 178 -10.63 15.76 -1.60
CA LYS A 178 -11.48 16.56 -0.72
C LYS A 178 -11.09 16.45 0.76
N LEU A 179 -10.18 15.57 1.10
CA LEU A 179 -9.52 15.58 2.42
C LEU A 179 -8.67 16.84 2.52
N ARG A 180 -9.29 17.92 2.97
CA ARG A 180 -8.58 19.19 3.26
C ARG A 180 -8.25 19.22 4.74
N PRO A 181 -7.10 19.80 5.14
CA PRO A 181 -6.91 20.23 6.50
C PRO A 181 -7.97 21.29 6.89
N PRO A 182 -8.51 21.28 8.13
CA PRO A 182 -8.13 20.33 9.16
C PRO A 182 -8.66 18.93 8.82
N VAL A 183 -7.78 17.96 8.93
CA VAL A 183 -8.20 16.55 8.93
C VAL A 183 -9.23 16.41 10.03
N PRO A 184 -10.32 15.64 9.82
CA PRO A 184 -11.35 15.45 10.81
C PRO A 184 -10.76 15.10 12.19
N GLU A 185 -11.39 15.56 13.25
CA GLU A 185 -10.96 15.36 14.65
C GLU A 185 -10.59 13.90 14.99
N ALA A 186 -11.16 12.93 14.26
CA ALA A 186 -10.84 11.52 14.39
C ALA A 186 -9.37 11.16 14.09
N LEU A 187 -8.63 12.02 13.37
CA LEU A 187 -7.20 11.82 13.06
C LEU A 187 -6.27 12.70 13.91
N GLY A 188 -6.82 13.43 14.86
CA GLY A 188 -6.05 14.31 15.73
C GLY A 188 -5.59 15.60 15.05
N THR A 189 -5.65 16.70 15.78
CA THR A 189 -5.29 18.04 15.28
C THR A 189 -3.79 18.32 15.28
N SER A 190 -2.98 17.45 15.86
CA SER A 190 -1.56 17.72 16.08
C SER A 190 -0.66 16.98 15.09
N GLY A 191 -0.61 17.43 13.84
CA GLY A 191 0.53 17.12 12.99
C GLY A 191 0.29 16.30 11.73
N VAL A 192 -0.96 16.04 11.33
CA VAL A 192 -1.23 15.41 10.04
C VAL A 192 -0.81 16.35 8.92
N ARG A 193 0.22 15.97 8.18
CA ARG A 193 0.59 16.62 6.92
C ARG A 193 0.05 15.80 5.77
N ILE A 194 -0.92 16.37 5.06
CA ILE A 194 -1.43 15.79 3.81
C ILE A 194 -0.64 16.42 2.67
N HIS A 195 0.17 15.61 2.01
CA HIS A 195 0.86 16.00 0.79
C HIS A 195 0.04 15.54 -0.40
N ARG A 196 -0.33 16.48 -1.25
CA ARG A 196 -0.94 16.18 -2.55
C ARG A 196 0.13 16.08 -3.60
N ARG A 197 -0.14 15.24 -4.58
CA ARG A 197 0.59 15.26 -5.83
C ARG A 197 0.35 16.62 -6.52
N ALA A 198 1.42 17.32 -6.88
CA ALA A 198 1.38 18.45 -7.77
C ALA A 198 1.15 17.99 -9.22
#